data_dd54f3e96d82e73d943fec1164e32b94
#
_entry.id   dd54f3e96d82e73d943fec1164e32b94
#
_cell.length_a   1.000
_cell.length_b   1.000
_cell.length_c   1.000
_cell.angle_alpha   90.00
_cell.angle_beta   90.00
_cell.angle_gamma   90.00
#
_symmetry.space_group_name_H-M   'P 1'
#
loop_
_entity.id
_entity.type
_entity.pdbx_description
1 polymer ?
#
loop_
_entity_poly.entity_id
_entity_poly.type
_entity_poly.pdbx_seq_one_letter_code
_entity_poly.pdbx_strand_id
1 'polypeptide(L)'
;SGTTYTGAVGSNPKNTKIKTFIRNLLPNVKQCYDSLVPQKKEKILSFLSSSLEALSDCPSIANSDDELFNFAQELISSQCGPNAEEDWNDFESWFSNDLEGVEDNSYLNLDDLSLVFPTQNLPTFDDFLLAYPSHLDADLDESIEVYTAVGGAVLTKYLAGARNTCALRVSKGLNYSGVTIPNIPGVTVKGADNKNYFLVAKNLLSWMKKTFDTPTGDNHLTECQGGTNGINFPTLLQNKQGIYIMIPKSPSLFEASGHADMFFNGDCDGSCYFGATGGV
;
A
#
# COMPACT_ATOMS: atom_id res chain seq x y z
N SER A 1 -35.31 -3.51 -18.23
CA SER A 1 -34.71 -4.79 -18.65
C SER A 1 -33.34 -4.92 -17.96
N GLY A 2 -33.34 -5.62 -16.83
CA GLY A 2 -32.15 -5.92 -16.06
C GLY A 2 -31.37 -7.04 -16.73
N THR A 3 -30.12 -6.80 -17.09
CA THR A 3 -29.19 -7.81 -17.54
C THR A 3 -28.69 -8.58 -16.32
N THR A 4 -29.20 -9.77 -16.09
CA THR A 4 -28.69 -10.69 -15.09
C THR A 4 -27.35 -11.22 -15.62
N TYR A 5 -26.25 -10.86 -14.98
CA TYR A 5 -24.92 -11.41 -15.26
C TYR A 5 -24.86 -12.84 -14.70
N THR A 6 -25.21 -13.82 -15.49
CA THR A 6 -24.88 -15.23 -15.24
C THR A 6 -23.52 -15.53 -15.87
N GLY A 7 -22.46 -14.97 -15.30
CA GLY A 7 -21.12 -15.43 -15.58
C GLY A 7 -20.99 -16.84 -15.02
N ALA A 8 -20.81 -17.83 -15.87
CA ALA A 8 -20.43 -19.16 -15.46
C ALA A 8 -19.16 -19.02 -14.60
N VAL A 9 -19.29 -19.29 -13.29
CA VAL A 9 -18.15 -19.39 -12.39
C VAL A 9 -17.40 -20.64 -12.82
N GLY A 10 -16.40 -20.44 -13.70
CA GLY A 10 -15.48 -21.51 -14.06
C GLY A 10 -14.90 -22.12 -12.79
N SER A 11 -14.53 -23.36 -12.84
CA SER A 11 -13.91 -24.13 -11.75
C SER A 11 -12.49 -23.64 -11.46
N ASN A 12 -12.33 -22.36 -11.10
CA ASN A 12 -11.06 -21.83 -10.63
C ASN A 12 -10.77 -22.48 -9.26
N PRO A 13 -9.63 -23.18 -9.08
CA PRO A 13 -9.26 -23.83 -7.83
C PRO A 13 -9.35 -22.91 -6.61
N LYS A 14 -9.00 -21.64 -6.78
CA LYS A 14 -9.10 -20.59 -5.77
C LYS A 14 -10.54 -20.39 -5.27
N ASN A 15 -11.49 -20.26 -6.18
CA ASN A 15 -12.90 -20.11 -5.84
C ASN A 15 -13.46 -21.36 -5.13
N THR A 16 -12.94 -22.53 -5.46
CA THR A 16 -13.31 -23.80 -4.81
C THR A 16 -12.81 -23.84 -3.36
N LYS A 17 -11.57 -23.40 -3.09
CA LYS A 17 -11.01 -23.31 -1.74
C LYS A 17 -11.83 -22.36 -0.86
N ILE A 18 -12.14 -21.16 -1.34
CA ILE A 18 -12.95 -20.17 -0.60
C ILE A 18 -14.34 -20.71 -0.30
N LYS A 19 -15.02 -21.27 -1.29
CA LYS A 19 -16.36 -21.88 -1.07
C LYS A 19 -16.32 -23.01 -0.05
N THR A 20 -15.28 -23.84 -0.08
CA THR A 20 -15.09 -24.93 0.87
C THR A 20 -14.84 -24.38 2.26
N PHE A 21 -13.98 -23.36 2.39
CA PHE A 21 -13.74 -22.68 3.66
C PHE A 21 -15.03 -22.13 4.28
N ILE A 22 -15.78 -21.32 3.53
CA ILE A 22 -17.05 -20.71 4.02
C ILE A 22 -18.07 -21.78 4.43
N ARG A 23 -18.14 -22.89 3.69
CA ARG A 23 -19.04 -24.01 4.01
C ARG A 23 -18.65 -24.75 5.28
N ASN A 24 -17.34 -24.84 5.55
CA ASN A 24 -16.78 -25.60 6.66
C ASN A 24 -16.52 -24.74 7.91
N LEU A 25 -16.95 -23.48 7.93
CA LEU A 25 -16.89 -22.64 9.12
C LEU A 25 -17.58 -23.33 10.31
N LEU A 26 -17.02 -23.17 11.50
CA LEU A 26 -17.65 -23.61 12.73
C LEU A 26 -19.06 -22.97 12.87
N PRO A 27 -20.05 -23.67 13.46
CA PRO A 27 -21.44 -23.18 13.48
C PRO A 27 -21.62 -21.76 14.00
N ASN A 28 -20.91 -21.38 15.07
CA ASN A 28 -20.93 -20.04 15.64
C ASN A 28 -20.31 -19.00 14.69
N VAL A 29 -19.19 -19.33 14.05
CA VAL A 29 -18.51 -18.45 13.08
C VAL A 29 -19.34 -18.32 11.81
N LYS A 30 -19.98 -19.40 11.37
CA LYS A 30 -20.91 -19.39 10.23
C LYS A 30 -22.11 -18.48 10.49
N GLN A 31 -22.66 -18.51 11.70
CA GLN A 31 -23.74 -17.62 12.11
C GLN A 31 -23.30 -16.15 12.04
N CYS A 32 -22.09 -15.84 12.52
CA CYS A 32 -21.52 -14.49 12.41
C CYS A 32 -21.36 -14.09 10.95
N TYR A 33 -20.75 -14.94 10.11
CA TYR A 33 -20.61 -14.67 8.69
C TYR A 33 -21.95 -14.40 8.00
N ASP A 34 -22.97 -15.22 8.29
CA ASP A 34 -24.29 -15.07 7.66
C ASP A 34 -24.98 -13.75 8.05
N SER A 35 -24.70 -13.23 9.26
CA SER A 35 -25.23 -11.96 9.77
C SER A 35 -24.50 -10.72 9.25
N LEU A 36 -23.31 -10.85 8.68
CA LEU A 36 -22.55 -9.71 8.13
C LEU A 36 -23.31 -9.01 7.01
N VAL A 37 -23.17 -7.68 6.96
CA VAL A 37 -23.65 -6.90 5.81
C VAL A 37 -22.92 -7.30 4.53
N PRO A 38 -23.56 -7.16 3.34
CA PRO A 38 -22.97 -7.60 2.08
C PRO A 38 -21.57 -7.05 1.82
N GLN A 39 -21.32 -5.78 2.15
CA GLN A 39 -20.04 -5.11 1.95
C GLN A 39 -18.90 -5.76 2.74
N LYS A 40 -19.13 -6.12 4.02
CA LYS A 40 -18.15 -6.84 4.84
C LYS A 40 -17.85 -8.23 4.26
N LYS A 41 -18.87 -8.95 3.78
CA LYS A 41 -18.70 -10.25 3.11
C LYS A 41 -17.85 -10.13 1.85
N GLU A 42 -18.16 -9.17 0.99
CA GLU A 42 -17.40 -8.91 -0.23
C GLU A 42 -15.92 -8.60 0.07
N LYS A 43 -15.66 -7.79 1.09
CA LYS A 43 -14.30 -7.43 1.49
C LYS A 43 -13.51 -8.63 2.01
N ILE A 44 -14.11 -9.49 2.84
CA ILE A 44 -13.50 -10.75 3.29
C ILE A 44 -13.22 -11.68 2.11
N LEU A 45 -14.15 -11.82 1.17
CA LEU A 45 -13.96 -12.66 -0.02
C LEU A 45 -12.87 -12.13 -0.94
N SER A 46 -12.78 -10.81 -1.09
CA SER A 46 -11.73 -10.13 -1.85
C SER A 46 -10.37 -10.35 -1.21
N PHE A 47 -10.27 -10.19 0.11
CA PHE A 47 -9.07 -10.51 0.88
C PHE A 47 -8.61 -11.95 0.68
N LEU A 48 -9.49 -12.92 0.87
CA LEU A 48 -9.20 -14.34 0.65
C LEU A 48 -8.78 -14.63 -0.79
N SER A 49 -9.43 -14.01 -1.77
CA SER A 49 -9.13 -14.21 -3.18
C SER A 49 -7.75 -13.69 -3.56
N SER A 50 -7.42 -12.46 -3.16
CA SER A 50 -6.11 -11.86 -3.45
C SER A 50 -4.98 -12.58 -2.71
N SER A 51 -5.20 -12.94 -1.45
CA SER A 51 -4.20 -13.68 -0.66
C SER A 51 -3.94 -15.09 -1.22
N LEU A 52 -4.97 -15.84 -1.64
CA LEU A 52 -4.78 -17.15 -2.28
C LEU A 52 -4.10 -17.04 -3.65
N GLU A 53 -4.29 -15.95 -4.37
CA GLU A 53 -3.58 -15.70 -5.64
C GLU A 53 -2.09 -15.50 -5.39
N ALA A 54 -1.77 -14.63 -4.44
CA ALA A 54 -0.41 -14.40 -4.00
C ALA A 54 0.30 -15.69 -3.53
N LEU A 55 -0.41 -16.54 -2.77
CA LEU A 55 0.13 -17.82 -2.30
C LEU A 55 0.34 -18.83 -3.44
N SER A 56 -0.49 -18.80 -4.48
CA SER A 56 -0.31 -19.70 -5.64
C SER A 56 0.97 -19.44 -6.40
N ASP A 57 1.46 -18.20 -6.36
CA ASP A 57 2.71 -17.78 -6.98
C ASP A 57 3.94 -18.06 -6.10
N CYS A 58 3.71 -18.52 -4.85
CA CYS A 58 4.74 -18.78 -3.85
C CYS A 58 4.71 -20.22 -3.32
N PRO A 59 5.00 -21.23 -4.13
CA PRO A 59 4.84 -22.65 -3.77
C PRO A 59 5.74 -23.11 -2.62
N SER A 60 6.70 -22.31 -2.17
CA SER A 60 7.61 -22.63 -1.06
C SER A 60 7.02 -22.38 0.34
N ILE A 61 5.84 -21.75 0.45
CA ILE A 61 5.19 -21.47 1.73
C ILE A 61 4.27 -22.65 2.08
N ALA A 62 4.76 -23.56 2.91
CA ALA A 62 3.95 -24.67 3.43
C ALA A 62 2.92 -24.17 4.45
N ASN A 63 1.68 -24.69 4.39
CA ASN A 63 0.54 -24.37 5.30
C ASN A 63 -0.03 -22.95 5.24
N SER A 64 0.32 -22.17 4.25
CA SER A 64 -0.14 -20.79 4.12
C SER A 64 -1.66 -20.66 3.92
N ASP A 65 -2.30 -21.61 3.26
CA ASP A 65 -3.78 -21.64 3.12
C ASP A 65 -4.45 -21.77 4.50
N ASP A 66 -3.91 -22.62 5.38
CA ASP A 66 -4.48 -22.85 6.71
C ASP A 66 -4.34 -21.63 7.60
N GLU A 67 -3.19 -20.95 7.56
CA GLU A 67 -2.95 -19.70 8.31
C GLU A 67 -3.88 -18.59 7.82
N LEU A 68 -4.04 -18.44 6.50
CA LEU A 68 -4.96 -17.49 5.90
C LEU A 68 -6.42 -17.75 6.32
N PHE A 69 -6.83 -19.00 6.29
CA PHE A 69 -8.20 -19.38 6.67
C PHE A 69 -8.44 -19.23 8.18
N ASN A 70 -7.45 -19.52 9.02
CA ASN A 70 -7.53 -19.27 10.46
C ASN A 70 -7.69 -17.77 10.76
N PHE A 71 -6.88 -16.91 10.13
CA PHE A 71 -7.02 -15.46 10.25
C PHE A 71 -8.42 -14.98 9.84
N ALA A 72 -8.93 -15.44 8.68
CA ALA A 72 -10.26 -15.06 8.22
C ALA A 72 -11.37 -15.56 9.17
N GLN A 73 -11.19 -16.74 9.78
CA GLN A 73 -12.12 -17.27 10.77
C GLN A 73 -12.13 -16.42 12.06
N GLU A 74 -10.98 -15.99 12.54
CA GLU A 74 -10.85 -15.11 13.69
C GLU A 74 -11.49 -13.75 13.40
N LEU A 75 -11.22 -13.15 12.25
CA LEU A 75 -11.85 -11.89 11.82
C LEU A 75 -13.38 -12.01 11.75
N ILE A 76 -13.91 -13.07 11.16
CA ILE A 76 -15.37 -13.31 11.10
C ILE A 76 -15.94 -13.46 12.52
N SER A 77 -15.24 -14.20 13.38
CA SER A 77 -15.68 -14.45 14.75
C SER A 77 -15.72 -13.15 15.58
N SER A 78 -14.73 -12.29 15.42
CA SER A 78 -14.65 -11.01 16.13
C SER A 78 -15.85 -10.10 15.82
N GLN A 79 -16.43 -10.23 14.62
CA GLN A 79 -17.58 -9.41 14.20
C GLN A 79 -18.89 -9.72 14.98
N CYS A 80 -18.92 -10.77 15.77
CA CYS A 80 -19.99 -11.05 16.74
C CYS A 80 -19.58 -10.73 18.19
N GLY A 81 -18.39 -10.20 18.37
CA GLY A 81 -17.83 -9.79 19.66
C GLY A 81 -18.19 -8.36 20.06
N PRO A 82 -17.83 -7.96 21.28
CA PRO A 82 -18.10 -6.61 21.79
C PRO A 82 -17.31 -5.51 21.07
N ASN A 83 -16.17 -5.84 20.44
CA ASN A 83 -15.26 -4.91 19.76
C ASN A 83 -15.39 -4.97 18.23
N ALA A 84 -16.51 -5.48 17.73
CA ALA A 84 -16.68 -5.79 16.29
C ALA A 84 -16.35 -4.61 15.34
N GLU A 85 -16.68 -3.39 15.71
CA GLU A 85 -16.38 -2.21 14.87
C GLU A 85 -14.91 -1.82 14.95
N GLU A 86 -14.26 -1.93 16.11
CA GLU A 86 -12.83 -1.69 16.30
C GLU A 86 -12.02 -2.72 15.52
N ASP A 87 -12.30 -4.01 15.72
CA ASP A 87 -11.64 -5.11 14.99
C ASP A 87 -11.83 -5.00 13.47
N TRP A 88 -12.99 -4.50 13.03
CA TRP A 88 -13.23 -4.28 11.61
C TRP A 88 -12.46 -3.09 11.06
N ASN A 89 -12.40 -1.99 11.78
CA ASN A 89 -11.64 -0.81 11.39
C ASN A 89 -10.13 -1.12 11.34
N ASP A 90 -9.62 -1.90 12.29
CA ASP A 90 -8.24 -2.37 12.28
C ASP A 90 -7.96 -3.26 11.06
N PHE A 91 -8.86 -4.17 10.72
CA PHE A 91 -8.75 -4.98 9.52
C PHE A 91 -8.80 -4.13 8.24
N GLU A 92 -9.73 -3.19 8.16
CA GLU A 92 -9.84 -2.28 7.01
C GLU A 92 -8.60 -1.39 6.89
N SER A 93 -8.13 -0.82 7.98
CA SER A 93 -6.90 -0.04 8.04
C SER A 93 -5.69 -0.87 7.56
N TRP A 94 -5.62 -2.11 7.99
CA TRP A 94 -4.53 -3.00 7.64
C TRP A 94 -4.62 -3.57 6.20
N PHE A 95 -5.82 -3.90 5.71
CA PHE A 95 -5.99 -4.62 4.44
C PHE A 95 -6.32 -3.72 3.26
N SER A 96 -7.17 -2.74 3.43
CA SER A 96 -7.75 -2.01 2.31
C SER A 96 -7.72 -0.52 2.46
N ASN A 97 -7.15 -0.02 3.51
CA ASN A 97 -7.31 1.39 3.69
C ASN A 97 -6.04 2.08 4.07
N ASP A 98 -5.61 2.85 3.14
CA ASP A 98 -5.28 4.18 3.54
C ASP A 98 -6.35 5.13 3.01
N LEU A 99 -7.07 5.76 3.91
CA LEU A 99 -7.93 6.92 3.61
C LEU A 99 -7.09 8.14 3.17
N GLU A 100 -5.78 7.99 2.98
CA GLU A 100 -4.89 9.06 2.50
C GLU A 100 -5.15 9.46 1.04
N GLY A 101 -6.16 8.93 0.42
CA GLY A 101 -6.69 9.58 -0.77
C GLY A 101 -6.82 8.74 -2.02
N VAL A 102 -7.83 9.09 -2.74
CA VAL A 102 -8.07 8.65 -4.12
C VAL A 102 -6.85 9.05 -4.96
N GLU A 103 -6.28 8.07 -5.64
CA GLU A 103 -5.22 8.31 -6.61
C GLU A 103 -5.74 9.29 -7.68
N ASP A 104 -5.02 10.38 -7.90
CA ASP A 104 -5.35 11.31 -8.98
C ASP A 104 -5.00 10.66 -10.33
N ASN A 105 -5.99 10.04 -10.96
CA ASN A 105 -5.86 9.44 -12.30
C ASN A 105 -5.44 10.45 -13.39
N SER A 106 -5.24 11.72 -13.06
CA SER A 106 -4.73 12.73 -13.99
C SER A 106 -3.23 12.60 -14.27
N TYR A 107 -2.50 11.77 -13.51
CA TYR A 107 -1.06 11.55 -13.70
C TYR A 107 -0.79 10.49 -14.76
N LEU A 108 0.22 10.76 -15.60
CA LEU A 108 0.77 9.76 -16.50
C LEU A 108 1.55 8.71 -15.73
N ASN A 109 1.51 7.46 -16.19
CA ASN A 109 2.37 6.42 -15.66
C ASN A 109 3.79 6.61 -16.22
N LEU A 110 4.77 6.81 -15.32
CA LEU A 110 6.16 7.02 -15.72
C LEU A 110 6.77 5.81 -16.44
N ASP A 111 6.28 4.60 -16.16
CA ASP A 111 6.78 3.37 -16.83
C ASP A 111 6.43 3.35 -18.32
N ASP A 112 5.37 4.05 -18.73
CA ASP A 112 4.94 4.16 -20.13
C ASP A 112 5.77 5.19 -20.91
N LEU A 113 6.66 5.93 -20.23
CA LEU A 113 7.50 6.97 -20.80
C LEU A 113 8.94 6.48 -20.96
N SER A 114 9.49 6.57 -22.16
CA SER A 114 10.88 6.21 -22.46
C SER A 114 11.87 7.31 -21.99
N LEU A 115 11.81 7.66 -20.70
CA LEU A 115 12.66 8.70 -20.11
C LEU A 115 13.89 8.10 -19.43
N VAL A 116 15.01 8.78 -19.60
CA VAL A 116 16.28 8.48 -18.94
C VAL A 116 16.65 9.70 -18.07
N PHE A 117 17.07 9.44 -16.85
CA PHE A 117 17.44 10.47 -15.88
C PHE A 117 18.94 10.41 -15.57
N PRO A 118 19.58 11.56 -15.27
CA PRO A 118 20.94 11.55 -14.73
C PRO A 118 21.00 10.76 -13.43
N THR A 119 22.01 9.92 -13.27
CA THR A 119 22.27 9.21 -12.02
C THR A 119 22.54 10.21 -10.90
N GLN A 120 21.97 10.01 -9.74
CA GLN A 120 22.19 10.77 -8.52
C GLN A 120 22.57 9.82 -7.39
N ASN A 121 23.19 10.35 -6.35
CA ASN A 121 23.43 9.62 -5.11
C ASN A 121 22.23 9.77 -4.19
N LEU A 122 21.85 8.69 -3.50
CA LEU A 122 20.93 8.80 -2.36
C LEU A 122 21.58 9.66 -1.27
N PRO A 123 20.79 10.47 -0.55
CA PRO A 123 21.30 11.19 0.62
C PRO A 123 21.69 10.19 1.73
N THR A 124 22.43 10.66 2.73
CA THR A 124 22.55 9.91 3.97
C THR A 124 21.19 9.77 4.64
N PHE A 125 21.01 8.71 5.43
CA PHE A 125 19.73 8.55 6.15
C PHE A 125 19.48 9.72 7.10
N ASP A 126 20.51 10.22 7.78
CA ASP A 126 20.40 11.35 8.71
C ASP A 126 19.94 12.62 8.02
N ASP A 127 20.48 12.94 6.84
CA ASP A 127 20.05 14.10 6.05
C ASP A 127 18.60 13.95 5.57
N PHE A 128 18.22 12.73 5.15
CA PHE A 128 16.85 12.44 4.74
C PHE A 128 15.87 12.53 5.92
N LEU A 129 16.22 11.95 7.08
CA LEU A 129 15.43 12.00 8.31
C LEU A 129 15.13 13.43 8.75
N LEU A 130 16.16 14.31 8.72
CA LEU A 130 15.99 15.72 9.06
C LEU A 130 15.10 16.49 8.10
N ALA A 131 15.03 16.06 6.85
CA ALA A 131 14.26 16.72 5.79
C ALA A 131 12.85 16.13 5.61
N TYR A 132 12.59 14.95 6.15
CA TYR A 132 11.34 14.22 5.99
C TYR A 132 10.24 14.84 6.86
N PRO A 133 9.06 15.19 6.29
CA PRO A 133 7.92 15.67 7.06
C PRO A 133 7.22 14.48 7.74
N SER A 134 7.63 14.20 8.97
CA SER A 134 7.15 13.05 9.75
C SER A 134 5.70 13.22 10.21
N HIS A 135 4.96 12.12 10.31
CA HIS A 135 3.67 12.06 10.97
C HIS A 135 3.73 12.32 12.49
N LEU A 136 4.94 12.23 13.06
CA LEU A 136 5.16 12.58 14.48
C LEU A 136 5.26 14.09 14.72
N ASP A 137 5.34 14.89 13.67
CA ASP A 137 5.30 16.35 13.74
C ASP A 137 3.83 16.81 13.66
N ALA A 138 3.32 17.31 14.78
CA ALA A 138 1.92 17.77 14.89
C ALA A 138 1.53 18.87 13.91
N ASP A 139 2.51 19.59 13.34
CA ASP A 139 2.29 20.61 12.32
C ASP A 139 2.32 20.03 10.88
N LEU A 140 2.58 18.72 10.72
CA LEU A 140 2.72 18.03 9.43
C LEU A 140 2.03 16.65 9.42
N ASP A 141 1.20 16.34 10.41
CA ASP A 141 0.50 15.05 10.50
C ASP A 141 -0.62 14.96 9.45
N GLU A 142 -1.46 15.97 9.38
CA GLU A 142 -2.59 16.01 8.47
C GLU A 142 -2.18 16.29 7.01
N SER A 143 -2.91 15.69 6.06
CA SER A 143 -2.67 15.90 4.63
C SER A 143 -2.63 17.37 4.23
N ILE A 144 -3.59 18.17 4.70
CA ILE A 144 -3.68 19.61 4.37
C ILE A 144 -2.42 20.36 4.80
N GLU A 145 -1.83 20.01 5.91
CA GLU A 145 -0.63 20.65 6.45
C GLU A 145 0.57 20.42 5.54
N VAL A 146 0.79 19.17 5.11
CA VAL A 146 1.86 18.79 4.19
C VAL A 146 1.70 19.48 2.83
N TYR A 147 0.49 19.46 2.27
CA TYR A 147 0.20 20.13 1.00
C TYR A 147 0.36 21.64 1.11
N THR A 148 -0.01 22.23 2.24
CA THR A 148 0.17 23.67 2.52
C THR A 148 1.65 24.04 2.69
N ALA A 149 2.42 23.20 3.40
CA ALA A 149 3.85 23.41 3.61
C ALA A 149 4.68 23.33 2.31
N VAL A 150 4.19 22.60 1.30
CA VAL A 150 4.81 22.58 -0.03
C VAL A 150 4.24 23.70 -0.91
N GLY A 151 2.96 23.96 -0.85
CA GLY A 151 2.30 25.06 -1.56
C GLY A 151 2.30 24.94 -3.09
N GLY A 152 2.09 26.04 -3.76
CA GLY A 152 2.13 26.13 -5.23
C GLY A 152 1.09 25.26 -5.93
N ALA A 153 1.47 24.65 -7.06
CA ALA A 153 0.58 23.75 -7.78
C ALA A 153 0.28 22.46 -6.99
N VAL A 154 1.13 22.06 -6.06
CA VAL A 154 0.90 20.93 -5.16
C VAL A 154 -0.36 21.20 -4.29
N LEU A 155 -0.43 22.36 -3.63
CA LEU A 155 -1.62 22.73 -2.85
C LEU A 155 -2.88 22.82 -3.74
N THR A 156 -2.76 23.25 -5.00
CA THR A 156 -3.88 23.26 -5.95
C THR A 156 -4.43 21.85 -6.17
N LYS A 157 -3.56 20.81 -6.19
CA LYS A 157 -4.00 19.42 -6.30
C LYS A 157 -4.83 18.97 -5.10
N TYR A 158 -4.43 19.36 -3.87
CA TYR A 158 -5.24 19.12 -2.67
C TYR A 158 -6.63 19.74 -2.79
N LEU A 159 -6.70 21.00 -3.21
CA LEU A 159 -7.97 21.70 -3.39
C LEU A 159 -8.86 21.04 -4.47
N ALA A 160 -8.25 20.34 -5.43
CA ALA A 160 -8.94 19.57 -6.46
C ALA A 160 -9.29 18.13 -6.03
N GLY A 161 -8.96 17.72 -4.79
CA GLY A 161 -9.36 16.43 -4.23
C GLY A 161 -8.23 15.46 -3.89
N ALA A 162 -6.99 15.75 -4.25
CA ALA A 162 -5.85 14.91 -3.83
C ALA A 162 -5.68 14.91 -2.31
N ARG A 163 -5.39 13.74 -1.73
CA ARG A 163 -5.24 13.58 -0.27
C ARG A 163 -3.99 12.82 0.11
N ASN A 164 -3.51 11.92 -0.76
CA ASN A 164 -2.37 11.07 -0.46
C ASN A 164 -1.09 11.90 -0.30
N THR A 165 -0.40 11.75 0.83
CA THR A 165 0.83 12.47 1.17
C THR A 165 2.08 11.60 1.10
N CYS A 166 1.97 10.27 0.96
CA CYS A 166 3.09 9.35 1.06
C CYS A 166 4.24 9.69 0.09
N ALA A 167 3.96 9.78 -1.20
CA ALA A 167 4.96 10.17 -2.20
C ALA A 167 5.39 11.64 -2.07
N LEU A 168 4.50 12.52 -1.61
CA LEU A 168 4.80 13.93 -1.35
C LEU A 168 5.80 14.10 -0.21
N ARG A 169 5.61 13.38 0.91
CA ARG A 169 6.52 13.38 2.06
C ARG A 169 7.91 12.92 1.67
N VAL A 170 8.02 11.76 0.98
CA VAL A 170 9.30 11.25 0.48
C VAL A 170 9.94 12.23 -0.51
N SER A 171 9.16 12.81 -1.43
CA SER A 171 9.67 13.83 -2.37
C SER A 171 10.21 15.06 -1.65
N LYS A 172 9.56 15.50 -0.57
CA LYS A 172 10.04 16.61 0.25
C LYS A 172 11.36 16.24 0.94
N GLY A 173 11.43 15.09 1.57
CA GLY A 173 12.66 14.57 2.18
C GLY A 173 13.81 14.53 1.18
N LEU A 174 13.61 13.96 0.00
CA LEU A 174 14.61 13.91 -1.07
C LEU A 174 15.06 15.33 -1.53
N ASN A 175 14.11 16.20 -1.82
CA ASN A 175 14.38 17.56 -2.29
C ASN A 175 15.19 18.40 -1.30
N TYR A 176 15.04 18.15 0.00
CA TYR A 176 15.71 18.92 1.06
C TYR A 176 16.94 18.23 1.64
N SER A 177 17.21 16.97 1.20
CA SER A 177 18.46 16.25 1.49
C SER A 177 19.44 16.19 0.31
N GLY A 178 19.28 17.09 -0.67
CA GLY A 178 20.26 17.28 -1.76
C GLY A 178 19.94 16.57 -3.08
N VAL A 179 18.81 15.85 -3.17
CA VAL A 179 18.37 15.21 -4.42
C VAL A 179 17.56 16.20 -5.26
N THR A 180 17.72 16.15 -6.57
CA THR A 180 16.96 16.98 -7.50
C THR A 180 15.90 16.15 -8.21
N ILE A 181 14.65 16.36 -7.89
CA ILE A 181 13.52 15.78 -8.62
C ILE A 181 13.26 16.60 -9.88
N PRO A 182 13.34 16.00 -11.08
CA PRO A 182 13.15 16.73 -12.34
C PRO A 182 11.69 17.14 -12.55
N ASN A 183 11.48 18.14 -13.40
CA ASN A 183 10.15 18.42 -13.92
C ASN A 183 9.82 17.38 -15.00
N ILE A 184 8.83 16.52 -14.72
CA ILE A 184 8.33 15.51 -15.65
C ILE A 184 6.86 15.85 -15.93
N PRO A 185 6.56 16.41 -17.13
CA PRO A 185 5.19 16.84 -17.47
C PRO A 185 4.19 15.68 -17.32
N GLY A 186 3.09 15.94 -16.61
CA GLY A 186 2.04 14.95 -16.33
C GLY A 186 2.42 13.89 -15.27
N VAL A 187 3.59 13.99 -14.63
CA VAL A 187 4.06 13.05 -13.60
C VAL A 187 4.40 13.76 -12.30
N THR A 188 5.18 14.86 -12.37
CA THR A 188 5.54 15.65 -11.18
C THR A 188 4.80 16.98 -11.14
N VAL A 189 4.67 17.54 -9.94
CA VAL A 189 3.95 18.79 -9.67
C VAL A 189 4.88 19.78 -8.97
N LYS A 190 4.81 21.06 -9.35
CA LYS A 190 5.68 22.09 -8.83
C LYS A 190 5.15 22.68 -7.52
N GLY A 191 6.01 22.72 -6.50
CA GLY A 191 5.76 23.42 -5.25
C GLY A 191 5.99 24.93 -5.34
N ALA A 192 5.64 25.66 -4.28
CA ALA A 192 5.90 27.10 -4.15
C ALA A 192 7.40 27.42 -4.06
N ASP A 193 8.20 26.47 -3.61
CA ASP A 193 9.67 26.52 -3.49
C ASP A 193 10.40 26.28 -4.83
N ASN A 194 9.66 26.18 -5.93
CA ASN A 194 10.16 25.83 -7.26
C ASN A 194 10.75 24.42 -7.42
N LYS A 195 10.63 23.55 -6.43
CA LYS A 195 10.99 22.12 -6.53
C LYS A 195 9.83 21.31 -7.09
N ASN A 196 10.14 20.12 -7.61
CA ASN A 196 9.13 19.22 -8.16
C ASN A 196 8.85 18.06 -7.18
N TYR A 197 7.64 17.56 -7.20
CA TYR A 197 7.15 16.58 -6.24
C TYR A 197 6.36 15.48 -6.95
N PHE A 198 6.57 14.23 -6.55
CA PHE A 198 5.68 13.14 -6.90
C PHE A 198 4.50 13.12 -5.93
N LEU A 199 3.30 12.88 -6.47
CA LEU A 199 2.09 12.64 -5.69
C LEU A 199 1.59 11.19 -5.86
N VAL A 200 2.26 10.38 -6.68
CA VAL A 200 1.95 8.98 -6.98
C VAL A 200 3.15 8.11 -6.62
N ALA A 201 2.99 7.19 -5.66
CA ALA A 201 4.08 6.37 -5.14
C ALA A 201 4.70 5.46 -6.21
N LYS A 202 3.90 4.90 -7.12
CA LYS A 202 4.39 4.10 -8.25
C LYS A 202 5.33 4.90 -9.15
N ASN A 203 4.99 6.15 -9.46
CA ASN A 203 5.84 7.02 -10.28
C ASN A 203 7.13 7.41 -9.55
N LEU A 204 7.06 7.66 -8.24
CA LEU A 204 8.23 7.88 -7.41
C LEU A 204 9.18 6.67 -7.46
N LEU A 205 8.65 5.45 -7.27
CA LEU A 205 9.44 4.21 -7.35
C LEU A 205 10.11 4.05 -8.71
N SER A 206 9.36 4.24 -9.80
CA SER A 206 9.87 4.12 -11.16
C SER A 206 11.00 5.12 -11.45
N TRP A 207 10.85 6.36 -10.98
CA TRP A 207 11.90 7.36 -11.10
C TRP A 207 13.12 7.02 -10.23
N MET A 208 12.93 6.58 -9.00
CA MET A 208 14.02 6.19 -8.11
C MET A 208 14.85 5.04 -8.70
N LYS A 209 14.19 4.00 -9.23
CA LYS A 209 14.87 2.89 -9.92
C LYS A 209 15.73 3.35 -11.10
N LYS A 210 15.26 4.36 -11.84
CA LYS A 210 15.96 4.92 -13.01
C LYS A 210 17.09 5.89 -12.62
N THR A 211 17.09 6.41 -11.39
CA THR A 211 17.99 7.49 -10.93
C THR A 211 19.07 6.98 -9.98
N PHE A 212 18.72 6.02 -9.08
CA PHE A 212 19.62 5.53 -8.02
C PHE A 212 20.07 4.09 -8.21
N ASP A 213 19.84 3.51 -9.38
CA ASP A 213 19.92 2.09 -9.68
C ASP A 213 18.81 1.26 -9.01
N THR A 214 18.55 0.09 -9.59
CA THR A 214 17.54 -0.82 -9.01
C THR A 214 18.15 -1.52 -7.80
N PRO A 215 17.47 -1.52 -6.65
CA PRO A 215 17.91 -2.29 -5.50
C PRO A 215 18.13 -3.76 -5.87
N THR A 216 19.17 -4.37 -5.33
CA THR A 216 19.52 -5.77 -5.55
C THR A 216 19.61 -6.51 -4.23
N GLY A 217 19.41 -7.83 -4.26
CA GLY A 217 19.48 -8.67 -3.08
C GLY A 217 18.43 -8.29 -2.03
N ASP A 218 18.89 -8.07 -0.81
CA ASP A 218 18.03 -7.85 0.36
C ASP A 218 17.27 -6.51 0.37
N ASN A 219 17.54 -5.63 -0.59
CA ASN A 219 16.87 -4.34 -0.69
C ASN A 219 15.66 -4.36 -1.64
N HIS A 220 15.40 -5.49 -2.28
CA HIS A 220 14.20 -5.71 -3.09
C HIS A 220 13.52 -6.98 -2.62
N LEU A 221 12.47 -6.83 -1.84
CA LEU A 221 11.72 -7.95 -1.27
C LEU A 221 10.47 -8.22 -2.11
N THR A 222 10.27 -9.48 -2.43
CA THR A 222 9.11 -9.96 -3.17
C THR A 222 7.97 -10.34 -2.22
N GLU A 223 6.77 -10.43 -2.74
CA GLU A 223 5.61 -10.93 -2.01
C GLU A 223 5.87 -12.32 -1.41
N CYS A 224 6.53 -13.21 -2.15
CA CYS A 224 6.91 -14.54 -1.67
C CYS A 224 7.81 -14.50 -0.44
N GLN A 225 8.77 -13.58 -0.39
CA GLN A 225 9.63 -13.40 0.79
C GLN A 225 8.83 -12.85 1.97
N GLY A 226 7.85 -11.96 1.71
CA GLY A 226 6.96 -11.43 2.73
C GLY A 226 6.07 -12.47 3.40
N GLY A 227 5.77 -13.55 2.70
CA GLY A 227 4.91 -14.63 3.20
C GLY A 227 3.44 -14.23 3.27
N THR A 228 2.63 -15.10 3.90
CA THR A 228 1.20 -14.85 4.06
C THR A 228 0.98 -13.54 4.80
N ASN A 229 0.21 -12.64 4.17
CA ASN A 229 -0.11 -11.33 4.75
C ASN A 229 1.11 -10.48 5.17
N GLY A 230 2.26 -10.72 4.52
CA GLY A 230 3.46 -9.95 4.79
C GLY A 230 4.12 -10.21 6.16
N ILE A 231 3.78 -11.31 6.82
CA ILE A 231 4.21 -11.64 8.18
C ILE A 231 5.73 -11.65 8.35
N ASN A 232 6.49 -11.90 7.27
CA ASN A 232 7.94 -11.95 7.31
C ASN A 232 8.60 -10.59 7.09
N PHE A 233 7.89 -9.59 6.52
CA PHE A 233 8.49 -8.28 6.22
C PHE A 233 9.11 -7.60 7.44
N PRO A 234 8.48 -7.57 8.63
CA PRO A 234 9.10 -6.98 9.81
C PRO A 234 10.47 -7.58 10.14
N THR A 235 10.61 -8.90 10.02
CA THR A 235 11.90 -9.58 10.28
C THR A 235 12.92 -9.30 9.18
N LEU A 236 12.49 -9.28 7.92
CA LEU A 236 13.38 -9.02 6.78
C LEU A 236 13.90 -7.58 6.76
N LEU A 237 13.13 -6.65 7.30
CA LEU A 237 13.43 -5.22 7.34
C LEU A 237 14.02 -4.73 8.67
N GLN A 238 14.04 -5.55 9.73
CA GLN A 238 14.34 -5.12 11.10
C GLN A 238 15.64 -4.32 11.30
N ASN A 239 16.65 -4.52 10.44
CA ASN A 239 17.95 -3.85 10.51
C ASN A 239 18.16 -2.86 9.35
N LYS A 240 17.09 -2.50 8.65
CA LYS A 240 17.13 -1.56 7.55
C LYS A 240 16.63 -0.20 7.99
N GLN A 241 17.07 0.83 7.27
CA GLN A 241 16.57 2.18 7.41
C GLN A 241 16.68 2.90 6.07
N GLY A 242 15.75 3.79 5.78
CA GLY A 242 15.74 4.55 4.53
C GLY A 242 14.35 4.81 3.99
N ILE A 243 14.25 4.85 2.69
CA ILE A 243 12.98 5.03 1.98
C ILE A 243 12.37 3.66 1.72
N TYR A 244 11.17 3.45 2.25
CA TYR A 244 10.34 2.30 2.02
C TYR A 244 9.33 2.61 0.92
N ILE A 245 9.24 1.78 -0.11
CA ILE A 245 8.19 1.90 -1.11
C ILE A 245 7.63 0.51 -1.40
N MET A 246 6.33 0.34 -1.23
CA MET A 246 5.64 -0.89 -1.55
C MET A 246 4.66 -0.72 -2.70
N ILE A 247 4.48 -1.78 -3.46
CA ILE A 247 3.43 -1.92 -4.47
C ILE A 247 2.38 -2.89 -3.92
N PRO A 248 1.10 -2.53 -3.90
CA PRO A 248 0.06 -3.38 -3.34
C PRO A 248 -0.22 -4.59 -4.24
N LYS A 249 -0.63 -5.69 -3.63
CA LYS A 249 -1.11 -6.90 -4.32
C LYS A 249 -2.28 -6.60 -5.24
N SER A 250 -3.16 -5.70 -4.80
CA SER A 250 -4.32 -5.26 -5.54
C SER A 250 -4.49 -3.75 -5.38
N PRO A 251 -4.04 -2.95 -6.35
CA PRO A 251 -4.20 -1.49 -6.31
C PRO A 251 -5.65 -1.04 -6.15
N SER A 252 -6.62 -1.78 -6.73
CA SER A 252 -8.04 -1.46 -6.64
C SER A 252 -8.65 -1.69 -5.25
N LEU A 253 -8.06 -2.59 -4.45
CA LEU A 253 -8.48 -2.84 -3.07
C LEU A 253 -7.73 -1.95 -2.08
N PHE A 254 -6.51 -1.59 -2.42
CA PHE A 254 -5.68 -0.68 -1.64
C PHE A 254 -6.03 0.80 -1.91
N GLU A 255 -6.79 1.04 -2.99
CA GLU A 255 -7.20 2.37 -3.45
C GLU A 255 -6.04 3.32 -3.78
N ALA A 256 -4.84 2.76 -3.99
CA ALA A 256 -3.64 3.49 -4.43
C ALA A 256 -2.71 2.58 -5.26
N SER A 257 -1.87 3.18 -6.09
CA SER A 257 -0.89 2.47 -6.91
C SER A 257 0.34 1.99 -6.13
N GLY A 258 0.50 2.46 -4.90
CA GLY A 258 1.61 2.16 -4.01
C GLY A 258 1.57 3.00 -2.75
N HIS A 259 2.48 2.70 -1.84
CA HIS A 259 2.74 3.50 -0.65
C HIS A 259 4.23 3.78 -0.53
N ALA A 260 4.60 4.97 -0.07
CA ALA A 260 5.98 5.38 0.15
C ALA A 260 6.11 6.02 1.53
N ASP A 261 7.14 5.63 2.27
CA ASP A 261 7.33 6.11 3.62
C ASP A 261 8.82 6.16 4.01
N MET A 262 9.12 6.73 5.15
CA MET A 262 10.40 6.56 5.83
C MET A 262 10.32 5.32 6.73
N PHE A 263 11.29 4.42 6.58
CA PHE A 263 11.42 3.22 7.43
C PHE A 263 12.60 3.38 8.37
N PHE A 264 12.34 3.24 9.66
CA PHE A 264 13.33 3.44 10.70
C PHE A 264 12.98 2.68 11.98
N ASN A 265 13.97 2.09 12.66
CA ASN A 265 13.77 1.32 13.90
C ASN A 265 12.77 0.15 13.79
N GLY A 266 12.64 -0.43 12.60
CA GLY A 266 11.80 -1.60 12.38
C GLY A 266 10.35 -1.27 12.00
N ASP A 267 10.02 0.01 11.77
CA ASP A 267 8.67 0.46 11.43
C ASP A 267 8.71 1.60 10.40
N CYS A 268 7.55 1.89 9.80
CA CYS A 268 7.33 3.07 8.97
C CYS A 268 6.96 4.27 9.84
N ASP A 269 7.23 5.49 9.36
CA ASP A 269 6.81 6.71 10.04
C ASP A 269 5.28 6.82 10.16
N GLY A 270 4.56 6.42 9.10
CA GLY A 270 3.10 6.25 9.10
C GLY A 270 2.73 4.77 9.23
N SER A 271 2.53 4.07 8.14
CA SER A 271 2.13 2.65 8.13
C SER A 271 2.85 1.86 7.04
N CYS A 272 3.33 0.67 7.36
CA CYS A 272 4.02 -0.19 6.39
C CYS A 272 3.08 -0.99 5.48
N TYR A 273 1.83 -1.19 5.84
CA TYR A 273 0.81 -1.95 5.08
C TYR A 273 1.31 -3.33 4.60
N PHE A 274 2.06 -4.04 5.42
CA PHE A 274 2.68 -5.32 5.06
C PHE A 274 1.68 -6.35 4.54
N GLY A 275 0.47 -6.38 5.09
CA GLY A 275 -0.59 -7.27 4.65
C GLY A 275 -1.09 -7.03 3.22
N ALA A 276 -1.03 -5.79 2.75
CA ALA A 276 -1.43 -5.40 1.40
C ALA A 276 -0.28 -5.46 0.40
N THR A 277 0.96 -5.69 0.86
CA THR A 277 2.18 -5.56 0.07
C THR A 277 2.37 -6.70 -0.92
N GLY A 278 2.49 -6.39 -2.20
CA GLY A 278 2.87 -7.31 -3.28
C GLY A 278 4.38 -7.33 -3.54
N GLY A 279 5.11 -6.30 -3.06
CA GLY A 279 6.57 -6.21 -3.13
C GLY A 279 7.06 -4.90 -2.51
N VAL A 280 8.27 -4.92 -2.01
CA VAL A 280 8.97 -3.79 -1.37
C VAL A 280 10.27 -3.50 -2.10
#